data_c9347d004e6417074057cea6667a20a1
#
_entry.id   c9347d004e6417074057cea6667a20a1
#
_cell.length_a   1.000
_cell.length_b   1.000
_cell.length_c   1.000
_cell.angle_alpha   90.00
_cell.angle_beta   90.00
_cell.angle_gamma   90.00
#
_symmetry.space_group_name_H-M   'P 1'
#
loop_
_entity.id
_entity.type
_entity.pdbx_description
1 polymer ?
#
loop_
_entity_poly.entity_id
_entity_poly.type
_entity_poly.pdbx_seq_one_letter_code
_entity_poly.pdbx_strand_id
1 'polypeptide(L)'
;MTKRILVIEDEPQMLLGLRDNLELEGYEVVTASDGEDGLAKAISTAPDLVILDITLPRKNGFEVCRELRARANPTPVVMLTARSQETEKVLGLELGADDYVTKPFSITELLARVRAVLRRAGGRPSGLETCRIGDIEIDFRTHQAHRSTETGL
;
A
#
# COMPACT_ATOMS: atom_id res chain seq x y z
N MET A 1 -8.84 -11.30 13.37
CA MET A 1 -9.03 -9.86 13.52
C MET A 1 -9.28 -9.20 12.19
N THR A 2 -10.18 -8.26 12.20
CA THR A 2 -10.52 -7.53 10.98
C THR A 2 -9.40 -6.56 10.62
N LYS A 3 -8.95 -6.63 9.39
CA LYS A 3 -7.95 -5.69 8.90
C LYS A 3 -8.61 -4.42 8.42
N ARG A 4 -7.96 -3.30 8.64
CA ARG A 4 -8.45 -1.99 8.22
C ARG A 4 -7.68 -1.51 7.01
N ILE A 5 -8.42 -1.08 5.98
CA ILE A 5 -7.82 -0.57 4.76
C ILE A 5 -8.28 0.86 4.55
N LEU A 6 -7.32 1.75 4.29
CA LEU A 6 -7.61 3.12 3.96
C LEU A 6 -7.52 3.25 2.44
N VAL A 7 -8.58 3.77 1.83
CA VAL A 7 -8.61 4.00 0.39
C VAL A 7 -8.58 5.51 0.15
N ILE A 8 -7.57 5.98 -0.58
CA ILE A 8 -7.41 7.39 -0.91
C ILE A 8 -7.59 7.54 -2.41
N GLU A 9 -8.72 8.06 -2.82
CA GLU A 9 -9.13 8.12 -4.22
C GLU A 9 -10.12 9.27 -4.36
N ASP A 10 -9.91 10.15 -5.36
CA ASP A 10 -10.77 11.32 -5.49
C ASP A 10 -11.98 11.11 -6.43
N GLU A 11 -11.99 10.06 -7.21
CA GLU A 11 -13.10 9.78 -8.09
C GLU A 11 -14.19 9.05 -7.31
N PRO A 12 -15.39 9.65 -7.13
CA PRO A 12 -16.36 9.11 -6.18
C PRO A 12 -16.83 7.70 -6.49
N GLN A 13 -17.05 7.37 -7.75
CA GLN A 13 -17.56 6.05 -8.09
C GLN A 13 -16.50 4.98 -7.86
N MET A 14 -15.24 5.29 -8.19
CA MET A 14 -14.16 4.38 -7.93
C MET A 14 -14.00 4.16 -6.42
N LEU A 15 -14.08 5.23 -5.65
CA LEU A 15 -13.95 5.14 -4.21
C LEU A 15 -15.03 4.24 -3.62
N LEU A 16 -16.29 4.44 -4.04
CA LEU A 16 -17.40 3.63 -3.54
C LEU A 16 -17.26 2.18 -3.96
N GLY A 17 -16.85 1.94 -5.20
CA GLY A 17 -16.65 0.58 -5.69
C GLY A 17 -15.58 -0.15 -4.92
N LEU A 18 -14.46 0.51 -4.66
CA LEU A 18 -13.38 -0.08 -3.89
C LEU A 18 -13.84 -0.38 -2.47
N ARG A 19 -14.51 0.59 -1.84
CA ARG A 19 -15.01 0.39 -0.49
C ARG A 19 -15.94 -0.81 -0.41
N ASP A 20 -16.93 -0.86 -1.32
CA ASP A 20 -17.93 -1.92 -1.27
C ASP A 20 -17.30 -3.29 -1.47
N ASN A 21 -16.39 -3.40 -2.42
CA ASN A 21 -15.77 -4.70 -2.68
C ASN A 21 -14.84 -5.13 -1.55
N LEU A 22 -14.14 -4.19 -0.94
CA LEU A 22 -13.28 -4.52 0.19
C LEU A 22 -14.11 -4.93 1.40
N GLU A 23 -15.23 -4.24 1.63
CA GLU A 23 -16.12 -4.62 2.74
C GLU A 23 -16.72 -6.00 2.54
N LEU A 24 -17.03 -6.35 1.29
CA LEU A 24 -17.52 -7.71 1.00
C LEU A 24 -16.48 -8.77 1.34
N GLU A 25 -15.20 -8.41 1.26
CA GLU A 25 -14.13 -9.34 1.63
C GLU A 25 -13.87 -9.38 3.13
N GLY A 26 -14.59 -8.59 3.90
CA GLY A 26 -14.46 -8.62 5.35
C GLY A 26 -13.53 -7.57 5.92
N TYR A 27 -13.05 -6.63 5.11
CA TYR A 27 -12.19 -5.57 5.61
C TYR A 27 -13.01 -4.42 6.18
N GLU A 28 -12.45 -3.73 7.15
CA GLU A 28 -12.96 -2.46 7.60
C GLU A 28 -12.35 -1.38 6.70
N VAL A 29 -13.16 -0.48 6.15
CA VAL A 29 -12.66 0.47 5.16
C VAL A 29 -12.84 1.90 5.66
N VAL A 30 -11.76 2.67 5.59
CA VAL A 30 -11.76 4.11 5.81
C VAL A 30 -11.46 4.76 4.46
N THR A 31 -12.12 5.87 4.16
CA THR A 31 -11.95 6.51 2.86
C THR A 31 -11.48 7.95 3.00
N ALA A 32 -10.76 8.43 2.00
CA ALA A 32 -10.35 9.82 1.88
C ALA A 32 -10.37 10.19 0.41
N SER A 33 -10.70 11.43 0.09
CA SER A 33 -10.83 11.84 -1.29
C SER A 33 -9.74 12.81 -1.76
N ASP A 34 -8.79 13.13 -0.90
CA ASP A 34 -7.61 13.89 -1.32
C ASP A 34 -6.41 13.44 -0.49
N GLY A 35 -5.23 13.91 -0.92
CA GLY A 35 -4.00 13.45 -0.29
C GLY A 35 -3.79 13.98 1.12
N GLU A 36 -4.25 15.19 1.41
CA GLU A 36 -4.09 15.72 2.76
C GLU A 36 -4.93 14.97 3.76
N ASP A 37 -6.21 14.74 3.43
CA ASP A 37 -7.08 13.97 4.29
C ASP A 37 -6.59 12.53 4.40
N GLY A 38 -6.10 11.99 3.28
CA GLY A 38 -5.57 10.64 3.28
C GLY A 38 -4.38 10.48 4.20
N LEU A 39 -3.44 11.41 4.16
CA LEU A 39 -2.29 11.34 5.04
C LEU A 39 -2.71 11.44 6.51
N ALA A 40 -3.62 12.38 6.81
CA ALA A 40 -4.11 12.54 8.17
C ALA A 40 -4.75 11.26 8.68
N LYS A 41 -5.56 10.61 7.85
CA LYS A 41 -6.24 9.37 8.25
C LYS A 41 -5.28 8.19 8.33
N ALA A 42 -4.26 8.17 7.48
CA ALA A 42 -3.25 7.12 7.59
C ALA A 42 -2.54 7.16 8.94
N ILE A 43 -2.37 8.35 9.48
CA ILE A 43 -1.75 8.51 10.78
C ILE A 43 -2.75 8.23 11.90
N SER A 44 -3.96 8.79 11.80
CA SER A 44 -4.91 8.77 12.91
C SER A 44 -5.65 7.45 13.05
N THR A 45 -5.89 6.72 11.95
CA THR A 45 -6.66 5.48 12.03
C THR A 45 -5.80 4.22 12.03
N ALA A 46 -4.51 4.37 11.80
CA ALA A 46 -3.55 3.26 11.82
C ALA A 46 -4.04 2.07 10.97
N PRO A 47 -4.27 2.27 9.67
CA PRO A 47 -4.75 1.17 8.84
C PRO A 47 -3.67 0.10 8.66
N ASP A 48 -4.11 -1.09 8.29
CA ASP A 48 -3.20 -2.19 8.00
C ASP A 48 -2.63 -2.09 6.59
N LEU A 49 -3.30 -1.34 5.73
CA LEU A 49 -2.86 -1.14 4.34
C LEU A 49 -3.52 0.09 3.78
N VAL A 50 -2.83 0.80 2.90
CA VAL A 50 -3.36 1.98 2.20
C VAL A 50 -3.41 1.68 0.71
N ILE A 51 -4.58 1.91 0.10
CA ILE A 51 -4.71 1.92 -1.36
C ILE A 51 -4.70 3.39 -1.75
N LEU A 52 -3.77 3.77 -2.61
CA LEU A 52 -3.43 5.17 -2.81
C LEU A 52 -3.35 5.49 -4.29
N ASP A 53 -4.29 6.31 -4.77
CA ASP A 53 -4.24 6.80 -6.14
C ASP A 53 -3.10 7.81 -6.26
N ILE A 54 -2.38 7.75 -7.37
CA ILE A 54 -1.30 8.70 -7.60
C ILE A 54 -1.84 10.09 -7.88
N THR A 55 -2.89 10.17 -8.71
CA THR A 55 -3.45 11.46 -9.14
C THR A 55 -4.49 11.94 -8.16
N LEU A 56 -4.09 12.76 -7.22
CA LEU A 56 -4.99 13.26 -6.18
C LEU A 56 -4.87 14.78 -6.09
N PRO A 57 -5.97 15.47 -5.72
CA PRO A 57 -5.86 16.91 -5.42
C PRO A 57 -5.15 17.13 -4.08
N ARG A 58 -4.62 18.32 -3.92
CA ARG A 58 -3.97 18.82 -2.73
C ARG A 58 -2.61 18.20 -2.51
N LYS A 59 -2.53 16.89 -2.44
CA LYS A 59 -1.27 16.20 -2.23
C LYS A 59 -1.37 14.90 -3.02
N ASN A 60 -0.47 14.71 -3.99
CA ASN A 60 -0.57 13.52 -4.84
C ASN A 60 -0.09 12.27 -4.10
N GLY A 61 -0.30 11.10 -4.72
CA GLY A 61 0.01 9.84 -4.07
C GLY A 61 1.48 9.67 -3.73
N PHE A 62 2.37 10.15 -4.59
CA PHE A 62 3.80 10.07 -4.29
C PHE A 62 4.16 10.86 -3.05
N GLU A 63 3.57 12.04 -2.91
CA GLU A 63 3.83 12.88 -1.75
C GLU A 63 3.31 12.22 -0.47
N VAL A 64 2.14 11.61 -0.53
CA VAL A 64 1.59 10.93 0.64
C VAL A 64 2.50 9.79 1.06
N CYS A 65 2.93 8.97 0.10
CA CYS A 65 3.80 7.84 0.40
C CYS A 65 5.13 8.31 0.99
N ARG A 66 5.71 9.34 0.37
CA ARG A 66 6.99 9.87 0.85
C ARG A 66 6.87 10.38 2.27
N GLU A 67 5.79 11.09 2.58
CA GLU A 67 5.63 11.63 3.92
C GLU A 67 5.40 10.54 4.96
N LEU A 68 4.67 9.48 4.59
CA LEU A 68 4.51 8.35 5.50
C LEU A 68 5.87 7.72 5.83
N ARG A 69 6.70 7.51 4.80
CA ARG A 69 8.01 6.90 5.03
C ARG A 69 8.94 7.84 5.80
N ALA A 70 8.83 9.15 5.57
CA ALA A 70 9.64 10.11 6.31
C ALA A 70 9.29 10.13 7.80
N ARG A 71 8.07 9.73 8.14
CA ARG A 71 7.63 9.62 9.53
C ARG A 71 7.91 8.24 10.10
N ALA A 72 8.68 7.42 9.41
CA ALA A 72 8.96 6.05 9.80
C ALA A 72 7.67 5.23 9.96
N ASN A 73 6.64 5.57 9.20
CA ASN A 73 5.38 4.84 9.21
C ASN A 73 5.49 3.72 8.19
N PRO A 74 5.47 2.45 8.61
CA PRO A 74 5.70 1.33 7.70
C PRO A 74 4.45 0.76 7.07
N THR A 75 3.32 1.43 7.21
CA THR A 75 2.06 0.91 6.67
C THR A 75 2.22 0.53 5.21
N PRO A 76 1.86 -0.69 4.81
CA PRO A 76 1.95 -1.10 3.42
C PRO A 76 1.10 -0.23 2.51
N VAL A 77 1.62 0.09 1.33
CA VAL A 77 0.95 0.94 0.36
C VAL A 77 0.86 0.21 -0.98
N VAL A 78 -0.36 0.14 -1.53
CA VAL A 78 -0.60 -0.32 -2.89
C VAL A 78 -1.01 0.90 -3.69
N MET A 79 -0.23 1.26 -4.69
CA MET A 79 -0.53 2.43 -5.49
C MET A 79 -1.37 2.09 -6.70
N LEU A 80 -2.31 2.99 -7.02
CA LEU A 80 -3.09 2.90 -8.25
C LEU A 80 -2.49 3.89 -9.24
N THR A 81 -2.11 3.42 -10.41
CA THR A 81 -1.39 4.24 -11.37
C THR A 81 -2.06 4.16 -12.74
N ALA A 82 -1.89 5.21 -13.54
CA ALA A 82 -2.39 5.19 -14.90
C ALA A 82 -1.61 4.16 -15.71
N ARG A 83 -2.29 3.60 -16.73
CA ARG A 83 -1.67 2.58 -17.55
C ARG A 83 -0.40 3.13 -18.21
N SER A 84 0.62 2.30 -18.28
CA SER A 84 1.86 2.58 -19.01
C SER A 84 2.72 3.68 -18.42
N GLN A 85 2.54 4.02 -17.18
CA GLN A 85 3.39 5.03 -16.55
C GLN A 85 4.56 4.35 -15.87
N GLU A 86 5.47 3.85 -16.69
CA GLU A 86 6.58 3.09 -16.14
C GLU A 86 7.46 3.94 -15.23
N THR A 87 7.67 5.20 -15.60
CA THR A 87 8.44 6.10 -14.77
C THR A 87 7.78 6.30 -13.41
N GLU A 88 6.46 6.41 -13.40
CA GLU A 88 5.71 6.54 -12.15
C GLU A 88 5.85 5.29 -11.30
N LYS A 89 5.86 4.12 -11.95
CA LYS A 89 6.01 2.87 -11.22
C LYS A 89 7.35 2.78 -10.52
N VAL A 90 8.41 3.11 -11.24
CA VAL A 90 9.75 3.09 -10.67
C VAL A 90 9.84 4.06 -9.50
N LEU A 91 9.32 5.27 -9.68
CA LEU A 91 9.35 6.26 -8.62
C LEU A 91 8.57 5.79 -7.40
N GLY A 92 7.40 5.17 -7.63
CA GLY A 92 6.60 4.69 -6.52
C GLY A 92 7.31 3.64 -5.70
N LEU A 93 7.98 2.71 -6.35
CA LEU A 93 8.75 1.69 -5.63
C LEU A 93 9.92 2.29 -4.89
N GLU A 94 10.60 3.27 -5.49
CA GLU A 94 11.70 3.94 -4.82
C GLU A 94 11.25 4.71 -3.59
N LEU A 95 10.00 5.18 -3.59
CA LEU A 95 9.44 5.89 -2.46
C LEU A 95 8.89 4.97 -1.39
N GLY A 96 8.94 3.66 -1.63
CA GLY A 96 8.56 2.70 -0.60
C GLY A 96 7.17 2.12 -0.72
N ALA A 97 6.55 2.19 -1.91
CA ALA A 97 5.30 1.48 -2.12
C ALA A 97 5.57 -0.03 -2.15
N ASP A 98 4.61 -0.80 -1.67
CA ASP A 98 4.77 -2.25 -1.59
C ASP A 98 4.32 -2.95 -2.86
N ASP A 99 3.42 -2.33 -3.60
CA ASP A 99 2.94 -2.88 -4.85
C ASP A 99 2.20 -1.77 -5.56
N TYR A 100 1.87 -1.99 -6.83
CA TYR A 100 0.96 -1.09 -7.49
C TYR A 100 0.19 -1.79 -8.57
N VAL A 101 -0.96 -1.20 -8.89
CA VAL A 101 -1.91 -1.76 -9.82
C VAL A 101 -2.19 -0.71 -10.88
N THR A 102 -2.14 -1.12 -12.14
CA THR A 102 -2.32 -0.21 -13.27
C THR A 102 -3.80 -0.11 -13.62
N LYS A 103 -4.29 1.11 -13.78
CA LYS A 103 -5.65 1.34 -14.25
C LYS A 103 -5.71 1.16 -15.76
N PRO A 104 -6.76 0.58 -16.32
CA PRO A 104 -7.88 -0.04 -15.60
C PRO A 104 -7.48 -1.40 -15.05
N PHE A 105 -8.00 -1.75 -13.89
CA PHE A 105 -7.68 -3.01 -13.25
C PHE A 105 -8.96 -3.78 -12.98
N SER A 106 -8.81 -5.10 -12.78
CA SER A 106 -9.94 -5.88 -12.32
C SER A 106 -9.97 -5.86 -10.80
N ILE A 107 -11.16 -5.90 -10.25
CA ILE A 107 -11.33 -5.97 -8.80
C ILE A 107 -10.68 -7.24 -8.27
N THR A 108 -10.80 -8.34 -9.01
CA THR A 108 -10.20 -9.61 -8.60
C THR A 108 -8.68 -9.48 -8.45
N GLU A 109 -8.04 -8.81 -9.42
CA GLU A 109 -6.61 -8.60 -9.35
C GLU A 109 -6.23 -7.73 -8.15
N LEU A 110 -6.97 -6.64 -7.95
CA LEU A 110 -6.66 -5.74 -6.85
C LEU A 110 -6.80 -6.47 -5.50
N LEU A 111 -7.88 -7.20 -5.33
CA LEU A 111 -8.09 -7.94 -4.08
C LEU A 111 -7.00 -8.97 -3.85
N ALA A 112 -6.55 -9.63 -4.91
CA ALA A 112 -5.46 -10.60 -4.78
C ALA A 112 -4.17 -9.93 -4.32
N ARG A 113 -3.86 -8.74 -4.86
CA ARG A 113 -2.66 -8.02 -4.45
C ARG A 113 -2.76 -7.51 -3.04
N VAL A 114 -3.95 -7.02 -2.64
CA VAL A 114 -4.17 -6.60 -1.25
C VAL A 114 -3.90 -7.76 -0.30
N ARG A 115 -4.47 -8.93 -0.60
CA ARG A 115 -4.26 -10.09 0.25
C ARG A 115 -2.79 -10.47 0.32
N ALA A 116 -2.08 -10.41 -0.81
CA ALA A 116 -0.67 -10.77 -0.85
C ALA A 116 0.16 -9.81 -0.02
N VAL A 117 -0.11 -8.51 -0.14
CA VAL A 117 0.65 -7.51 0.62
C VAL A 117 0.38 -7.64 2.10
N LEU A 118 -0.88 -7.83 2.49
CA LEU A 118 -1.23 -8.03 3.90
C LEU A 118 -0.56 -9.27 4.47
N ARG A 119 -0.51 -10.34 3.68
CA ARG A 119 0.11 -11.58 4.14
C ARG A 119 1.60 -11.39 4.38
N ARG A 120 2.29 -10.68 3.47
CA ARG A 120 3.71 -10.43 3.65
C ARG A 120 3.97 -9.59 4.88
N ALA A 121 3.17 -8.54 5.08
CA ALA A 121 3.35 -7.66 6.22
C ALA A 121 3.07 -8.40 7.53
N GLY A 122 2.00 -9.18 7.55
CA GLY A 122 1.64 -9.90 8.76
C GLY A 122 2.59 -11.04 9.09
N GLY A 123 3.28 -11.56 8.06
CA GLY A 123 4.22 -12.65 8.27
C GLY A 123 5.61 -12.21 8.68
N ARG A 124 5.90 -10.90 8.65
CA ARG A 124 7.21 -10.42 9.05
C ARG A 124 7.41 -10.59 10.54
N PRO A 125 8.59 -11.07 10.94
CA PRO A 125 8.87 -11.08 12.37
C PRO A 125 8.85 -9.66 12.88
N SER A 126 8.20 -9.45 13.98
CA SER A 126 8.19 -8.10 14.49
C SER A 126 9.42 -7.92 15.32
N GLY A 127 10.42 -7.53 14.64
CA GLY A 127 11.63 -7.31 15.34
C GLY A 127 12.19 -8.50 15.88
N LEU A 128 11.75 -9.42 16.00
CA LEU A 128 12.31 -10.42 16.53
C LEU A 128 12.40 -11.53 15.86
N GLU A 129 12.13 -11.95 15.42
CA GLU A 129 12.29 -13.09 14.94
C GLU A 129 12.84 -13.23 13.81
N THR A 130 13.21 -13.29 13.60
CA THR A 130 13.56 -13.52 12.89
C THR A 130 13.88 -13.99 12.09
N CYS A 131 14.16 -14.13 11.62
CA CYS A 131 14.22 -14.58 11.14
C CYS A 131 14.39 -15.16 10.50
N ARG A 132 14.39 -15.60 9.97
CA ARG A 132 14.28 -16.38 9.63
C ARG A 132 14.10 -16.81 8.82
N ILE A 133 14.14 -16.87 8.34
CA ILE A 133 13.69 -17.46 7.86
C ILE A 133 13.55 -17.45 6.95
N GLY A 134 13.67 -17.47 6.46
CA GLY A 134 13.44 -17.52 5.85
C GLY A 134 13.18 -17.11 4.83
N ASP A 135 13.40 -16.96 4.69
CA ASP A 135 13.06 -16.48 4.22
C ASP A 135 13.25 -15.85 3.55
N ILE A 136 13.68 -15.63 3.32
CA ILE A 136 13.57 -15.08 3.19
C ILE A 136 13.86 -14.41 2.67
N GLU A 137 14.26 -13.99 2.40
CA GLU A 137 14.27 -13.41 2.55
C GLU A 137 14.43 -12.76 2.13
N ILE A 138 15.02 -12.67 1.70
CA ILE A 138 14.91 -12.16 1.89
C ILE A 138 14.98 -11.47 1.58
N ASP A 139 15.55 -11.14 1.23
CA ASP A 139 15.38 -10.62 1.59
C ASP A 139 15.35 -9.89 1.21
N PHE A 140 15.60 -9.40 1.24
CA PHE A 140 15.44 -8.89 1.65
C PHE A 140 15.37 -8.14 0.98
N ARG A 141 15.73 -8.14 0.52
CA ARG A 141 15.57 -7.68 0.64
C ARG A 141 15.17 -7.18 0.09
N THR A 142 15.62 -7.21 -0.02
CA THR A 142 15.24 -6.95 0.10
C THR A 142 15.04 -6.42 -0.22
N HIS A 143 15.51 -6.25 -0.21
CA HIS A 143 15.22 -6.05 0.16
C HIS A 143 15.17 -5.80 0.03
N GLN A 144 15.34 -5.70 0.05
CA GLN A 144 15.35 -5.74 0.53
C GLN A 144 15.23 -5.72 0.54
N ALA A 145 15.89 -5.62 -0.23
CA ALA A 145 15.74 -5.82 0.17
C ALA A 145 15.69 -5.48 -0.04
N HIS A 146 16.19 -5.36 0.32
CA HIS A 146 16.29 -5.50 0.87
C HIS A 146 16.15 -5.44 0.67
N ARG A 147 16.22 -5.30 0.25
CA ARG A 147 16.20 -5.69 0.68
C ARG A 147 16.00 -5.84 0.57
N SER A 148 16.55 -5.44 -0.03
CA SER A 148 16.52 -5.90 0.40
C SER A 148 16.53 -5.85 -0.03
N THR A 149 16.92 -5.87 0.05
CA THR A 149 16.96 -6.29 0.42
C THR A 149 16.86 -6.44 0.13
N GLU A 150 17.01 -6.54 0.34
CA GLU A 150 16.98 -7.06 0.74
C GLU A 150 16.74 -7.30 0.51
N THR A 151 17.26 -7.03 0.03
CA THR A 151 17.11 -7.59 0.49
C THR A 151 16.78 -7.84 0.37
N GLY A 152 17.80 -7.54 -0.25
CA GLY A 152 17.32 -8.24 0.32
C GLY A 152 17.18 -8.27 -0.01
N LEU A 153 17.43 -8.18 0.11
CA LEU A 153 17.13 -8.72 0.69
C LEU A 153 16.74 -8.78 0.56
#